data_bf7cad55eff98e6954405f0c9f194068
#
_entry.id   bf7cad55eff98e6954405f0c9f194068
#
_cell.length_a   1.000
_cell.length_b   1.000
_cell.length_c   1.000
_cell.angle_alpha   90.00
_cell.angle_beta   90.00
_cell.angle_gamma   90.00
#
_symmetry.space_group_name_H-M   'P 1'
#
loop_
_entity.id
_entity.type
_entity.pdbx_description
1 polymer ?
#
loop_
_entity_poly.entity_id
_entity_poly.type
_entity_poly.pdbx_seq_one_letter_code
_entity_poly.pdbx_strand_id
1 'polypeptide(L)'
;MKHVLTFTALILTASGSALAADNFYGAVRINSANYKAHDMDSSARPGLGQFVPGDDSHRATGGSLALGYQLPSDWRLEAEYTLPRSNEFTSGSTRFPTSFNHHSIRSQRLMINAYKDFPLNAQFSVYGTAGLGLAHLQSSGWQGNPNRQYFSDSQNNLAYALGFGVSYSPIQKVSIDLGYRYVGMGKTHSGANNFTNVRGLQDEQMRAKLSSSEISVGLRYSF
;
A
#
# COMPACT_ATOMS: atom_id res chain seq x y z
N MET A 1 23.57 -2.33 14.51
CA MET A 1 23.09 -0.93 14.54
C MET A 1 21.91 -0.85 13.58
N LYS A 2 20.67 -0.81 14.11
CA LYS A 2 19.44 -0.77 13.32
C LYS A 2 19.20 0.69 12.90
N HIS A 3 19.36 1.01 11.65
CA HIS A 3 18.96 2.31 11.11
C HIS A 3 17.44 2.35 11.02
N VAL A 4 16.81 2.95 12.03
CA VAL A 4 15.41 3.37 11.97
C VAL A 4 15.39 4.58 11.04
N LEU A 5 15.05 4.39 9.79
CA LEU A 5 14.68 5.49 8.90
C LEU A 5 13.31 6.01 9.37
N THR A 6 13.36 6.99 10.24
CA THR A 6 12.20 7.79 10.59
C THR A 6 11.88 8.65 9.37
N PHE A 7 10.85 8.28 8.61
CA PHE A 7 10.27 9.16 7.60
C PHE A 7 9.63 10.33 8.34
N THR A 8 10.40 11.37 8.56
CA THR A 8 9.86 12.67 8.95
C THR A 8 9.02 13.14 7.77
N ALA A 9 7.72 13.22 7.96
CA ALA A 9 6.83 13.87 7.00
C ALA A 9 7.29 15.30 6.86
N LEU A 10 7.97 15.60 5.77
CA LEU A 10 8.32 16.97 5.39
C LEU A 10 7.00 17.63 4.98
N ILE A 11 6.31 18.21 5.96
CA ILE A 11 5.25 19.18 5.69
C ILE A 11 5.99 20.38 5.09
N LEU A 12 6.07 20.40 3.76
CA LEU A 12 6.43 21.62 3.03
C LEU A 12 5.33 22.63 3.33
N THR A 13 5.56 23.45 4.35
CA THR A 13 5.00 24.80 4.41
C THR A 13 5.69 25.58 3.30
N ALA A 14 5.29 25.34 2.06
CA ALA A 14 5.65 26.17 0.94
C ALA A 14 5.03 27.53 1.23
N SER A 15 5.87 28.48 1.66
CA SER A 15 5.56 29.90 1.57
C SER A 15 5.02 30.15 0.16
N GLY A 16 3.79 30.67 0.08
CA GLY A 16 2.95 30.71 -1.13
C GLY A 16 3.48 31.47 -2.35
N SER A 17 4.76 31.80 -2.41
CA SER A 17 5.42 32.46 -3.54
C SER A 17 6.25 31.57 -4.46
N ALA A 18 6.49 30.30 -4.08
CA ALA A 18 7.30 29.37 -4.89
C ALA A 18 6.48 28.35 -5.71
N LEU A 19 5.15 28.25 -5.49
CA LEU A 19 4.25 27.33 -6.21
C LEU A 19 3.33 28.03 -7.22
N ALA A 20 3.53 29.32 -7.49
CA ALA A 20 2.82 30.09 -8.53
C ALA A 20 3.36 29.81 -9.95
N ALA A 21 3.78 28.58 -10.25
CA ALA A 21 3.96 28.16 -11.63
C ALA A 21 2.64 27.49 -12.06
N ASP A 22 2.00 28.01 -13.08
CA ASP A 22 0.65 27.73 -13.59
C ASP A 22 0.27 26.24 -13.87
N ASN A 23 1.16 25.31 -13.52
CA ASN A 23 1.00 23.89 -13.84
C ASN A 23 1.07 22.94 -12.62
N PHE A 24 1.30 23.45 -11.40
CA PHE A 24 1.31 22.61 -10.20
C PHE A 24 -0.09 22.42 -9.62
N TYR A 25 -0.30 21.27 -9.01
CA TYR A 25 -1.53 20.99 -8.26
C TYR A 25 -1.25 20.17 -7.00
N GLY A 26 -2.11 20.33 -5.99
CA GLY A 26 -2.19 19.45 -4.84
C GLY A 26 -3.41 18.56 -4.92
N ALA A 27 -3.33 17.33 -4.39
CA ALA A 27 -4.48 16.44 -4.31
C ALA A 27 -4.56 15.73 -2.95
N VAL A 28 -5.79 15.53 -2.50
CA VAL A 28 -6.12 14.68 -1.35
C VAL A 28 -7.08 13.59 -1.82
N ARG A 29 -6.87 12.36 -1.36
CA ARG A 29 -7.71 11.22 -1.75
C ARG A 29 -8.14 10.42 -0.54
N ILE A 30 -9.37 9.93 -0.60
CA ILE A 30 -9.87 8.87 0.26
C ILE A 30 -10.00 7.63 -0.62
N ASN A 31 -9.54 6.49 -0.13
CA ASN A 31 -9.63 5.23 -0.85
C ASN A 31 -10.25 4.12 0.01
N SER A 32 -10.98 3.24 -0.64
CA SER A 32 -11.38 1.93 -0.12
C SER A 32 -10.52 0.89 -0.82
N ALA A 33 -9.66 0.23 -0.08
CA ALA A 33 -8.70 -0.72 -0.60
C ALA A 33 -9.03 -2.13 -0.10
N ASN A 34 -9.09 -3.08 -1.02
CA ASN A 34 -9.09 -4.51 -0.71
C ASN A 34 -7.65 -5.00 -0.77
N TYR A 35 -7.02 -5.16 0.39
CA TYR A 35 -5.68 -5.72 0.54
C TYR A 35 -5.76 -7.23 0.44
N LYS A 36 -4.78 -7.84 -0.23
CA LYS A 36 -4.66 -9.29 -0.35
C LYS A 36 -3.24 -9.75 -0.04
N ALA A 37 -3.12 -10.73 0.87
CA ALA A 37 -1.89 -11.40 1.20
C ALA A 37 -1.79 -12.71 0.40
N HIS A 38 -0.92 -12.74 -0.59
CA HIS A 38 -0.65 -13.91 -1.41
C HIS A 38 0.52 -14.71 -0.86
N ASP A 39 0.59 -15.99 -1.20
CA ASP A 39 1.72 -16.88 -0.89
C ASP A 39 2.09 -16.81 0.61
N MET A 40 1.09 -16.74 1.47
CA MET A 40 1.31 -16.78 2.92
C MET A 40 1.91 -18.13 3.30
N ASP A 41 3.07 -18.11 3.96
CA ASP A 41 3.81 -19.32 4.34
C ASP A 41 4.64 -19.09 5.60
N SER A 42 5.22 -20.19 6.09
CA SER A 42 6.16 -20.19 7.19
C SER A 42 7.52 -20.75 6.75
N SER A 43 8.59 -20.18 7.28
CA SER A 43 9.95 -20.65 7.00
C SER A 43 10.27 -22.02 7.60
N ALA A 44 9.43 -22.56 8.53
CA ALA A 44 9.63 -23.87 9.16
C ALA A 44 9.19 -25.08 8.29
N ARG A 45 8.71 -24.87 7.07
CA ARG A 45 8.41 -25.97 6.15
C ARG A 45 9.65 -26.82 5.83
N PRO A 46 9.52 -28.12 5.69
CA PRO A 46 8.30 -28.95 5.51
C PRO A 46 7.60 -29.42 6.80
N GLY A 47 8.07 -29.05 7.98
CA GLY A 47 7.53 -29.56 9.26
C GLY A 47 6.05 -29.23 9.52
N LEU A 48 5.47 -28.26 8.80
CA LEU A 48 4.11 -27.77 9.00
C LEU A 48 3.04 -28.45 8.10
N GLY A 49 3.43 -29.35 7.19
CA GLY A 49 2.50 -29.94 6.22
C GLY A 49 2.11 -28.96 5.09
N GLN A 50 0.89 -29.11 4.55
CA GLN A 50 0.38 -28.23 3.49
C GLN A 50 -0.21 -26.95 4.08
N PHE A 51 -0.09 -25.86 3.32
CA PHE A 51 -0.71 -24.57 3.65
C PHE A 51 -2.26 -24.70 3.58
N VAL A 52 -2.92 -24.11 4.57
CA VAL A 52 -4.38 -23.95 4.60
C VAL A 52 -4.68 -22.45 4.58
N PRO A 53 -5.38 -21.94 3.56
CA PRO A 53 -5.77 -20.53 3.54
C PRO A 53 -6.77 -20.25 4.67
N GLY A 54 -6.62 -19.08 5.30
CA GLY A 54 -7.60 -18.45 6.16
C GLY A 54 -8.15 -17.20 5.48
N ASP A 55 -8.33 -16.12 6.23
CA ASP A 55 -8.69 -14.81 5.67
C ASP A 55 -7.45 -14.18 5.03
N ASP A 56 -7.35 -14.29 3.71
CA ASP A 56 -6.25 -13.78 2.90
C ASP A 56 -6.49 -12.37 2.35
N SER A 57 -7.66 -11.79 2.62
CA SER A 57 -8.06 -10.47 2.13
C SER A 57 -8.73 -9.64 3.21
N HIS A 58 -8.42 -8.33 3.21
CA HIS A 58 -8.97 -7.38 4.17
C HIS A 58 -9.30 -6.05 3.50
N ARG A 59 -10.52 -5.53 3.74
CA ARG A 59 -10.92 -4.22 3.24
C ARG A 59 -10.65 -3.14 4.28
N ALA A 60 -9.94 -2.09 3.88
CA ALA A 60 -9.67 -0.94 4.74
C ALA A 60 -9.89 0.37 3.99
N THR A 61 -10.36 1.39 4.71
CA THR A 61 -10.43 2.76 4.21
C THR A 61 -9.15 3.49 4.57
N GLY A 62 -8.60 4.22 3.62
CA GLY A 62 -7.35 4.97 3.75
C GLY A 62 -7.41 6.33 3.11
N GLY A 63 -6.25 6.98 3.06
CA GLY A 63 -6.08 8.25 2.36
C GLY A 63 -4.68 8.43 1.84
N SER A 64 -4.53 9.35 0.89
CA SER A 64 -3.25 9.80 0.36
C SER A 64 -3.23 11.30 0.10
N LEU A 65 -2.03 11.84 0.10
CA LEU A 65 -1.72 13.22 -0.25
C LEU A 65 -0.80 13.20 -1.45
N ALA A 66 -1.00 14.13 -2.39
CA ALA A 66 -0.18 14.20 -3.56
C ALA A 66 0.13 15.62 -3.99
N LEU A 67 1.29 15.77 -4.63
CA LEU A 67 1.70 16.96 -5.34
C LEU A 67 2.02 16.57 -6.77
N GLY A 68 1.43 17.26 -7.74
CA GLY A 68 1.58 16.95 -9.14
C GLY A 68 1.90 18.15 -10.01
N TYR A 69 2.30 17.85 -11.21
CA TYR A 69 2.63 18.81 -12.26
C TYR A 69 1.92 18.42 -13.56
N GLN A 70 1.21 19.38 -14.15
CA GLN A 70 0.56 19.23 -15.45
C GLN A 70 1.58 19.45 -16.56
N LEU A 71 1.78 18.44 -17.37
CA LEU A 71 2.66 18.46 -18.55
C LEU A 71 1.86 18.81 -19.81
N PRO A 72 2.53 19.22 -20.91
CA PRO A 72 1.88 19.35 -22.21
C PRO A 72 1.20 18.06 -22.66
N SER A 73 0.23 18.20 -23.58
CA SER A 73 -0.48 17.07 -24.21
C SER A 73 -1.21 16.18 -23.20
N ASP A 74 -1.85 16.79 -22.19
CA ASP A 74 -2.70 16.11 -21.20
C ASP A 74 -2.01 15.01 -20.39
N TRP A 75 -0.72 15.14 -20.17
CA TRP A 75 0.02 14.31 -19.23
C TRP A 75 0.10 14.99 -17.85
N ARG A 76 0.11 14.18 -16.79
CA ARG A 76 0.39 14.62 -15.41
C ARG A 76 1.43 13.72 -14.79
N LEU A 77 2.32 14.31 -14.00
CA LEU A 77 3.26 13.58 -13.14
C LEU A 77 2.97 13.94 -11.69
N GLU A 78 2.91 12.94 -10.81
CA GLU A 78 2.46 13.13 -9.44
C GLU A 78 3.30 12.34 -8.46
N ALA A 79 3.77 12.98 -7.39
CA ALA A 79 4.31 12.31 -6.20
C ALA A 79 3.18 12.13 -5.18
N GLU A 80 2.92 10.89 -4.78
CA GLU A 80 1.84 10.52 -3.88
C GLU A 80 2.36 9.76 -2.66
N TYR A 81 1.98 10.22 -1.48
CA TYR A 81 2.19 9.51 -0.23
C TYR A 81 0.88 8.90 0.28
N THR A 82 0.82 7.57 0.39
CA THR A 82 -0.31 6.84 0.98
C THR A 82 -0.06 6.62 2.46
N LEU A 83 -1.02 7.04 3.27
CA LEU A 83 -0.96 6.97 4.73
C LEU A 83 -0.90 5.53 5.24
N PRO A 84 -0.20 5.27 6.36
CA PRO A 84 -0.02 3.94 6.92
C PRO A 84 -1.34 3.26 7.25
N ARG A 85 -1.45 1.94 6.92
CA ARG A 85 -2.57 1.07 7.28
C ARG A 85 -2.07 -0.29 7.74
N SER A 86 -2.70 -0.82 8.79
CA SER A 86 -2.45 -2.17 9.28
C SER A 86 -3.64 -3.06 8.94
N ASN A 87 -3.35 -4.24 8.43
CA ASN A 87 -4.32 -5.27 8.09
C ASN A 87 -3.86 -6.59 8.68
N GLU A 88 -4.80 -7.42 9.15
CA GLU A 88 -4.53 -8.76 9.65
C GLU A 88 -5.02 -9.79 8.65
N PHE A 89 -4.20 -10.81 8.44
CA PHE A 89 -4.49 -11.94 7.57
C PHE A 89 -4.26 -13.23 8.35
N THR A 90 -4.98 -14.30 8.00
CA THR A 90 -4.82 -15.59 8.68
C THR A 90 -4.43 -16.69 7.71
N SER A 91 -3.64 -17.63 8.23
CA SER A 91 -3.27 -18.84 7.51
C SER A 91 -3.07 -19.99 8.48
N GLY A 92 -3.12 -21.22 7.99
CA GLY A 92 -2.94 -22.41 8.80
C GLY A 92 -2.16 -23.50 8.08
N SER A 93 -2.14 -24.69 8.66
CA SER A 93 -1.54 -25.87 8.06
C SER A 93 -2.38 -27.13 8.33
N THR A 94 -2.27 -28.12 7.43
CA THR A 94 -2.98 -29.40 7.59
C THR A 94 -2.53 -30.18 8.84
N ARG A 95 -1.31 -29.98 9.30
CA ARG A 95 -0.77 -30.64 10.49
C ARG A 95 -1.31 -30.05 11.81
N PHE A 96 -1.69 -28.77 11.78
CA PHE A 96 -2.18 -28.02 12.95
C PHE A 96 -3.46 -27.25 12.59
N PRO A 97 -4.60 -27.95 12.33
CA PRO A 97 -5.80 -27.34 11.78
C PRO A 97 -6.48 -26.32 12.71
N THR A 98 -6.19 -26.36 14.01
CA THR A 98 -6.75 -25.44 15.02
C THR A 98 -5.80 -24.30 15.38
N SER A 99 -4.57 -24.28 14.82
CA SER A 99 -3.53 -23.28 15.14
C SER A 99 -3.32 -22.37 13.93
N PHE A 100 -4.13 -21.33 13.84
CA PHE A 100 -3.97 -20.31 12.79
C PHE A 100 -2.82 -19.36 13.11
N ASN A 101 -2.13 -18.95 12.07
CA ASN A 101 -1.22 -17.81 12.09
C ASN A 101 -2.02 -16.54 11.84
N HIS A 102 -1.83 -15.54 12.67
CA HIS A 102 -2.34 -14.20 12.54
C HIS A 102 -1.20 -13.29 12.10
N HIS A 103 -1.24 -12.84 10.86
CA HIS A 103 -0.20 -12.06 10.21
C HIS A 103 -0.65 -10.61 10.07
N SER A 104 -0.13 -9.73 10.92
CA SER A 104 -0.39 -8.30 10.86
C SER A 104 0.64 -7.63 9.97
N ILE A 105 0.17 -6.97 8.91
CA ILE A 105 1.01 -6.25 7.95
C ILE A 105 0.58 -4.79 7.90
N ARG A 106 1.50 -3.90 8.28
CA ARG A 106 1.36 -2.45 8.14
C ARG A 106 2.06 -2.00 6.87
N SER A 107 1.36 -1.24 6.03
CA SER A 107 1.90 -0.73 4.77
C SER A 107 1.75 0.78 4.65
N GLN A 108 2.76 1.43 4.06
CA GLN A 108 2.73 2.81 3.60
C GLN A 108 3.54 2.92 2.31
N ARG A 109 3.26 3.93 1.47
CA ARG A 109 3.86 4.02 0.13
C ARG A 109 4.20 5.44 -0.24
N LEU A 110 5.31 5.59 -0.96
CA LEU A 110 5.63 6.80 -1.71
C LEU A 110 5.75 6.42 -3.19
N MET A 111 4.91 6.99 -4.04
CA MET A 111 4.79 6.65 -5.44
C MET A 111 5.02 7.86 -6.33
N ILE A 112 5.60 7.64 -7.51
CA ILE A 112 5.55 8.59 -8.63
C ILE A 112 4.61 7.99 -9.66
N ASN A 113 3.54 8.70 -9.96
CA ASN A 113 2.48 8.29 -10.88
C ASN A 113 2.50 9.18 -12.13
N ALA A 114 2.44 8.57 -13.29
CA ALA A 114 2.15 9.25 -14.55
C ALA A 114 0.67 9.02 -14.92
N TYR A 115 0.00 10.07 -15.32
CA TYR A 115 -1.38 10.04 -15.80
C TYR A 115 -1.41 10.53 -17.25
N LYS A 116 -2.25 9.91 -18.05
CA LYS A 116 -2.66 10.41 -19.37
C LYS A 116 -4.14 10.67 -19.33
N ASP A 117 -4.52 11.94 -19.46
CA ASP A 117 -5.90 12.36 -19.53
C ASP A 117 -6.39 12.33 -21.00
N PHE A 118 -7.65 11.97 -21.19
CA PHE A 118 -8.36 11.96 -22.46
C PHE A 118 -9.62 12.81 -22.28
N PRO A 119 -9.60 14.11 -22.67
CA PRO A 119 -10.75 14.99 -22.53
C PRO A 119 -11.94 14.47 -23.35
N LEU A 120 -13.10 14.37 -22.72
CA LEU A 120 -14.37 14.02 -23.37
C LEU A 120 -15.15 15.31 -23.74
N ASN A 121 -15.09 16.30 -22.86
CA ASN A 121 -15.65 17.63 -23.05
C ASN A 121 -14.93 18.63 -22.10
N ALA A 122 -15.45 19.85 -22.00
CA ALA A 122 -14.84 20.90 -21.16
C ALA A 122 -14.77 20.57 -19.66
N GLN A 123 -15.58 19.65 -19.16
CA GLN A 123 -15.68 19.32 -17.73
C GLN A 123 -15.27 17.90 -17.40
N PHE A 124 -15.35 16.97 -18.35
CA PHE A 124 -15.10 15.55 -18.11
C PHE A 124 -13.91 15.03 -18.89
N SER A 125 -13.06 14.27 -18.25
CA SER A 125 -12.03 13.47 -18.89
C SER A 125 -11.99 12.05 -18.28
N VAL A 126 -11.54 11.08 -19.05
CA VAL A 126 -11.11 9.77 -18.52
C VAL A 126 -9.59 9.76 -18.48
N TYR A 127 -9.01 8.96 -17.59
CA TYR A 127 -7.56 8.87 -17.51
C TYR A 127 -7.09 7.44 -17.32
N GLY A 128 -5.89 7.17 -17.81
CA GLY A 128 -5.07 6.00 -17.44
C GLY A 128 -3.92 6.44 -16.57
N THR A 129 -3.48 5.58 -15.63
CA THR A 129 -2.35 5.87 -14.77
C THR A 129 -1.45 4.66 -14.60
N ALA A 130 -0.13 4.92 -14.55
CA ALA A 130 0.89 3.97 -14.17
C ALA A 130 1.83 4.61 -13.15
N GLY A 131 2.25 3.86 -12.14
CA GLY A 131 3.10 4.37 -11.09
C GLY A 131 4.16 3.38 -10.65
N LEU A 132 5.30 3.92 -10.19
CA LEU A 132 6.38 3.20 -9.55
C LEU A 132 6.77 3.92 -8.26
N GLY A 133 7.25 3.18 -7.27
CA GLY A 133 7.65 3.78 -6.01
C GLY A 133 8.15 2.78 -4.99
N LEU A 134 8.11 3.17 -3.73
CA LEU A 134 8.55 2.37 -2.60
C LEU A 134 7.38 2.08 -1.66
N ALA A 135 7.21 0.82 -1.32
CA ALA A 135 6.34 0.37 -0.24
C ALA A 135 7.19 -0.01 0.98
N HIS A 136 6.91 0.62 2.11
CA HIS A 136 7.44 0.20 3.40
C HIS A 136 6.42 -0.70 4.07
N LEU A 137 6.79 -1.98 4.26
CA LEU A 137 5.98 -3.01 4.88
C LEU A 137 6.58 -3.39 6.22
N GLN A 138 5.78 -3.35 7.28
CA GLN A 138 6.14 -3.85 8.61
C GLN A 138 5.25 -5.04 8.93
N SER A 139 5.85 -6.16 9.28
CA SER A 139 5.17 -7.44 9.47
C SER A 139 5.46 -8.02 10.84
N SER A 140 4.43 -8.48 11.52
CA SER A 140 4.47 -9.16 12.81
C SER A 140 3.29 -10.13 12.93
N GLY A 141 3.17 -10.86 14.04
CA GLY A 141 1.98 -11.67 14.27
C GLY A 141 2.12 -12.69 15.39
N TRP A 142 1.22 -13.67 15.41
CA TRP A 142 1.19 -14.72 16.42
C TRP A 142 0.58 -16.02 15.86
N GLN A 143 0.80 -17.15 16.53
CA GLN A 143 0.34 -18.46 16.09
C GLN A 143 -0.46 -19.17 17.17
N GLY A 144 -1.73 -19.46 16.92
CA GLY A 144 -2.64 -20.25 17.75
C GLY A 144 -2.93 -19.68 19.13
N ASN A 145 -2.01 -18.91 19.70
CA ASN A 145 -2.11 -18.27 21.01
C ASN A 145 -1.34 -16.94 20.97
N PRO A 146 -1.90 -15.82 21.50
CA PRO A 146 -1.25 -14.50 21.50
C PRO A 146 0.13 -14.44 22.18
N ASN A 147 0.46 -15.38 23.05
CA ASN A 147 1.79 -15.45 23.67
C ASN A 147 2.86 -16.04 22.74
N ARG A 148 2.46 -16.72 21.66
CA ARG A 148 3.34 -17.27 20.63
C ARG A 148 3.51 -16.27 19.51
N GLN A 149 4.41 -15.32 19.69
CA GLN A 149 4.58 -14.17 18.81
C GLN A 149 5.72 -14.37 17.82
N TYR A 150 5.57 -13.70 16.68
CA TYR A 150 6.63 -13.41 15.73
C TYR A 150 7.01 -11.94 15.88
N PHE A 151 8.29 -11.66 16.06
CA PHE A 151 8.79 -10.32 16.22
C PHE A 151 8.50 -9.48 14.98
N SER A 152 8.39 -8.17 15.17
CA SER A 152 8.21 -7.25 14.06
C SER A 152 9.49 -7.15 13.23
N ASP A 153 9.33 -7.16 11.91
CA ASP A 153 10.39 -6.83 10.96
C ASP A 153 9.84 -5.93 9.84
N SER A 154 10.72 -5.24 9.12
CA SER A 154 10.34 -4.25 8.13
C SER A 154 11.12 -4.42 6.84
N GLN A 155 10.43 -4.30 5.71
CA GLN A 155 11.01 -4.36 4.37
C GLN A 155 10.62 -3.15 3.55
N ASN A 156 11.56 -2.68 2.71
CA ASN A 156 11.32 -1.69 1.68
C ASN A 156 11.34 -2.38 0.32
N ASN A 157 10.23 -2.31 -0.39
CA ASN A 157 10.06 -2.97 -1.68
C ASN A 157 9.79 -1.94 -2.77
N LEU A 158 10.19 -2.28 -4.01
CA LEU A 158 9.66 -1.62 -5.18
C LEU A 158 8.15 -1.90 -5.27
N ALA A 159 7.36 -0.84 -5.37
CA ALA A 159 5.92 -0.90 -5.60
C ALA A 159 5.60 -0.43 -7.02
N TYR A 160 4.54 -1.00 -7.61
CA TYR A 160 4.00 -0.57 -8.89
C TYR A 160 2.50 -0.44 -8.81
N ALA A 161 1.94 0.44 -9.63
CA ALA A 161 0.50 0.65 -9.74
C ALA A 161 0.09 0.79 -11.19
N LEU A 162 -1.11 0.29 -11.52
CA LEU A 162 -1.79 0.50 -12.78
C LEU A 162 -3.26 0.81 -12.49
N GLY A 163 -3.83 1.79 -13.17
CA GLY A 163 -5.19 2.20 -12.91
C GLY A 163 -5.80 3.06 -14.00
N PHE A 164 -7.05 3.41 -13.78
CA PHE A 164 -7.84 4.28 -14.65
C PHE A 164 -8.91 4.99 -13.83
N GLY A 165 -9.50 6.01 -14.41
CA GLY A 165 -10.57 6.73 -13.74
C GLY A 165 -11.21 7.82 -14.59
N VAL A 166 -12.04 8.60 -13.92
CA VAL A 166 -12.76 9.74 -14.49
C VAL A 166 -12.44 10.97 -13.64
N SER A 167 -12.20 12.09 -14.31
CA SER A 167 -12.08 13.42 -13.69
C SER A 167 -13.26 14.28 -14.09
N TYR A 168 -13.83 14.96 -13.12
CA TYR A 168 -14.84 16.00 -13.29
C TYR A 168 -14.29 17.34 -12.82
N SER A 169 -14.22 18.33 -13.68
CA SER A 169 -13.69 19.67 -13.40
C SER A 169 -14.84 20.70 -13.47
N PRO A 170 -15.55 20.94 -12.36
CA PRO A 170 -16.68 21.90 -12.33
C PRO A 170 -16.23 23.34 -12.57
N ILE A 171 -15.01 23.68 -12.16
CA ILE A 171 -14.39 24.99 -12.35
C ILE A 171 -12.90 24.79 -12.69
N GLN A 172 -12.26 25.80 -13.27
CA GLN A 172 -10.91 25.71 -13.87
C GLN A 172 -9.82 25.19 -12.92
N LYS A 173 -9.93 25.46 -11.62
CA LYS A 173 -8.88 25.10 -10.63
C LYS A 173 -9.20 23.88 -9.78
N VAL A 174 -10.42 23.34 -9.88
CA VAL A 174 -10.87 22.24 -9.03
C VAL A 174 -11.31 21.06 -9.87
N SER A 175 -10.79 19.89 -9.55
CA SER A 175 -11.21 18.63 -10.15
C SER A 175 -11.53 17.60 -9.08
N ILE A 176 -12.53 16.78 -9.35
CA ILE A 176 -12.91 15.62 -8.56
C ILE A 176 -12.55 14.38 -9.38
N ASP A 177 -11.71 13.54 -8.83
CA ASP A 177 -11.22 12.32 -9.48
C ASP A 177 -11.88 11.09 -8.85
N LEU A 178 -12.47 10.21 -9.66
CA LEU A 178 -12.89 8.87 -9.26
C LEU A 178 -12.01 7.87 -9.98
N GLY A 179 -11.31 7.03 -9.24
CA GLY A 179 -10.36 6.10 -9.83
C GLY A 179 -10.41 4.70 -9.25
N TYR A 180 -9.96 3.75 -10.06
CA TYR A 180 -9.63 2.39 -9.67
C TYR A 180 -8.18 2.11 -10.02
N ARG A 181 -7.45 1.47 -9.10
CA ARG A 181 -6.08 1.03 -9.36
C ARG A 181 -5.76 -0.29 -8.65
N TYR A 182 -4.89 -1.07 -9.26
CA TYR A 182 -4.20 -2.19 -8.64
C TYR A 182 -2.80 -1.77 -8.24
N VAL A 183 -2.36 -2.20 -7.05
CA VAL A 183 -1.02 -1.90 -6.50
C VAL A 183 -0.34 -3.18 -6.03
N GLY A 184 0.83 -3.48 -6.57
CA GLY A 184 1.73 -4.51 -6.06
C GLY A 184 2.75 -3.91 -5.11
N MET A 185 2.88 -4.47 -3.89
CA MET A 185 3.76 -3.94 -2.83
C MET A 185 4.91 -4.86 -2.47
N GLY A 186 5.00 -6.03 -3.13
CA GLY A 186 6.12 -6.95 -2.96
C GLY A 186 5.99 -7.88 -1.76
N LYS A 187 7.11 -8.47 -1.35
CA LYS A 187 7.19 -9.50 -0.32
C LYS A 187 7.41 -8.88 1.05
N THR A 188 6.85 -9.52 2.08
CA THR A 188 7.12 -9.18 3.48
C THR A 188 7.33 -10.43 4.30
N HIS A 189 8.07 -10.31 5.39
CA HIS A 189 8.24 -11.35 6.41
C HIS A 189 8.30 -10.73 7.80
N SER A 190 7.89 -11.50 8.79
CA SER A 190 8.07 -11.15 10.20
C SER A 190 9.50 -11.38 10.64
N GLY A 191 9.86 -10.91 11.82
CA GLY A 191 11.02 -11.42 12.56
C GLY A 191 10.80 -12.86 13.04
N ALA A 192 11.78 -13.41 13.72
CA ALA A 192 11.72 -14.76 14.26
C ALA A 192 10.63 -14.90 15.34
N ASN A 193 10.22 -16.14 15.58
CA ASN A 193 9.29 -16.50 16.65
C ASN A 193 9.94 -16.46 18.04
N ASN A 194 9.15 -16.17 19.08
CA ASN A 194 9.56 -16.22 20.49
C ASN A 194 9.33 -17.59 21.18
N PHE A 195 8.84 -18.57 20.45
CA PHE A 195 8.47 -19.91 20.92
C PHE A 195 9.26 -20.99 20.17
N THR A 196 9.33 -22.18 20.74
CA THR A 196 9.94 -23.32 20.05
C THR A 196 8.98 -23.86 18.97
N ASN A 197 9.45 -23.92 17.73
CA ASN A 197 8.71 -24.44 16.59
C ASN A 197 8.79 -25.98 16.49
N VAL A 198 8.20 -26.57 15.42
CA VAL A 198 8.19 -28.03 15.21
C VAL A 198 9.56 -28.65 14.99
N ARG A 199 10.60 -27.85 14.76
CA ARG A 199 12.00 -28.27 14.63
C ARG A 199 12.80 -28.10 15.90
N GLY A 200 12.18 -27.65 17.01
CA GLY A 200 12.85 -27.37 18.27
C GLY A 200 13.63 -26.04 18.29
N LEU A 201 13.36 -25.12 17.32
CA LEU A 201 14.11 -23.87 17.12
C LEU A 201 13.20 -22.63 17.24
N GLN A 202 13.82 -21.46 17.35
CA GLN A 202 13.16 -20.13 17.35
C GLN A 202 13.62 -19.31 16.12
N ASP A 203 13.55 -19.90 14.95
CA ASP A 203 14.04 -19.35 13.68
C ASP A 203 12.96 -19.26 12.58
N GLU A 204 11.71 -19.42 12.98
CA GLU A 204 10.58 -19.38 12.07
C GLU A 204 10.10 -17.95 11.81
N GLN A 205 9.73 -17.65 10.57
CA GLN A 205 9.19 -16.37 10.11
C GLN A 205 7.91 -16.62 9.31
N MET A 206 6.93 -15.75 9.45
CA MET A 206 5.79 -15.68 8.54
C MET A 206 6.18 -14.89 7.30
N ARG A 207 5.67 -15.29 6.13
CA ARG A 207 5.94 -14.68 4.83
C ARG A 207 4.65 -14.45 4.06
N ALA A 208 4.62 -13.36 3.30
CA ALA A 208 3.51 -13.06 2.38
C ALA A 208 3.99 -12.15 1.25
N LYS A 209 3.15 -12.03 0.19
CA LYS A 209 3.22 -10.95 -0.80
C LYS A 209 1.97 -10.10 -0.64
N LEU A 210 2.13 -8.78 -0.57
CA LEU A 210 1.01 -7.86 -0.40
C LEU A 210 0.67 -7.15 -1.70
N SER A 211 -0.62 -7.09 -1.99
CA SER A 211 -1.19 -6.27 -3.06
C SER A 211 -2.49 -5.60 -2.59
N SER A 212 -2.97 -4.62 -3.34
CA SER A 212 -4.30 -4.04 -3.11
C SER A 212 -5.00 -3.67 -4.41
N SER A 213 -6.33 -3.76 -4.38
CA SER A 213 -7.24 -3.17 -5.37
C SER A 213 -7.96 -2.02 -4.70
N GLU A 214 -7.85 -0.81 -5.25
CA GLU A 214 -8.25 0.42 -4.60
C GLU A 214 -9.26 1.19 -5.46
N ILE A 215 -10.39 1.59 -4.85
CA ILE A 215 -11.30 2.60 -5.40
C ILE A 215 -11.05 3.88 -4.62
N SER A 216 -10.84 5.00 -5.29
CA SER A 216 -10.54 6.28 -4.67
C SER A 216 -11.43 7.40 -5.18
N VAL A 217 -11.75 8.32 -4.28
CA VAL A 217 -12.30 9.64 -4.61
C VAL A 217 -11.28 10.67 -4.16
N GLY A 218 -10.93 11.58 -5.06
CA GLY A 218 -9.93 12.62 -4.84
C GLY A 218 -10.46 14.01 -5.14
N LEU A 219 -9.95 14.99 -4.42
CA LEU A 219 -10.07 16.40 -4.73
C LEU A 219 -8.69 16.92 -5.13
N ARG A 220 -8.61 17.57 -6.30
CA ARG A 220 -7.40 18.16 -6.86
C ARG A 220 -7.62 19.65 -7.04
N TYR A 221 -6.62 20.45 -6.62
CA TYR A 221 -6.61 21.89 -6.75
C TYR A 221 -5.35 22.35 -7.50
N SER A 222 -5.54 23.08 -8.60
CA SER A 222 -4.47 23.68 -9.42
C SER A 222 -4.17 25.10 -8.92
N PHE A 223 -2.88 25.40 -8.75
CA PHE A 223 -2.44 26.67 -8.20
C PHE A 223 -2.48 27.81 -9.20
#